data_c870b05745137a497607292fab8e6f89
#
_entry.id   c870b05745137a497607292fab8e6f89
#
_cell.length_a   1.000
_cell.length_b   1.000
_cell.length_c   1.000
_cell.angle_alpha   90.00
_cell.angle_beta   90.00
_cell.angle_gamma   90.00
#
_symmetry.space_group_name_H-M   'P 1'
#
loop_
_entity.id
_entity.type
_entity.pdbx_description
1 polymer ?
#
loop_
_entity_poly.entity_id
_entity_poly.type
_entity_poly.pdbx_seq_one_letter_code
_entity_poly.pdbx_strand_id
1 'polypeptide(L)'
;ASNSLIEAVVYADAAAKHALSMLDRYEFNHEIPEWNAEGTVTNEEMVLITQSMKEVNQIMGAYVGIVRSDLRLKRAWVRLDMIYEETEDLFKRSKASKAICELRNMVNVGYLITRQAIERKESRGLHYTIDYPHAKK
;
A
#
# COMPACT_ATOMS: atom_id res chain seq x y z
N ALA A 1 -13.85 3.12 17.85
CA ALA A 1 -14.73 3.57 16.77
C ALA A 1 -13.89 3.95 15.56
N SER A 2 -14.32 3.58 14.37
CA SER A 2 -13.63 3.89 13.11
C SER A 2 -14.27 5.10 12.44
N ASN A 3 -13.44 5.99 11.88
CA ASN A 3 -13.89 7.11 11.06
C ASN A 3 -14.03 6.74 9.56
N SER A 4 -13.84 5.46 9.20
CA SER A 4 -13.74 5.00 7.81
C SER A 4 -14.92 5.44 6.94
N LEU A 5 -16.15 5.36 7.45
CA LEU A 5 -17.34 5.77 6.69
C LEU A 5 -17.39 7.28 6.46
N ILE A 6 -17.01 8.07 7.46
CA ILE A 6 -16.96 9.53 7.35
C ILE A 6 -15.85 9.94 6.38
N GLU A 7 -14.69 9.33 6.50
CA GLU A 7 -13.56 9.55 5.58
C GLU A 7 -13.95 9.21 4.14
N ALA A 8 -14.61 8.07 3.92
CA ALA A 8 -15.08 7.67 2.60
C ALA A 8 -16.02 8.71 1.98
N VAL A 9 -16.98 9.22 2.75
CA VAL A 9 -17.93 10.26 2.28
C VAL A 9 -17.21 11.57 1.95
N VAL A 10 -16.33 12.03 2.83
CA VAL A 10 -15.59 13.30 2.64
C VAL A 10 -14.67 13.23 1.42
N TYR A 11 -13.92 12.13 1.27
CA TYR A 11 -13.03 11.97 0.12
C TYR A 11 -13.79 11.72 -1.18
N ALA A 12 -14.92 11.02 -1.15
CA ALA A 12 -15.76 10.85 -2.33
C ALA A 12 -16.34 12.18 -2.82
N ASP A 13 -16.84 13.02 -1.92
CA ASP A 13 -17.33 14.37 -2.24
C ASP A 13 -16.21 15.25 -2.83
N ALA A 14 -15.03 15.25 -2.19
CA ALA A 14 -13.87 15.99 -2.67
C ALA A 14 -13.41 15.52 -4.05
N ALA A 15 -13.36 14.19 -4.25
CA ALA A 15 -12.99 13.60 -5.54
C ALA A 15 -14.00 13.94 -6.64
N ALA A 16 -15.31 13.87 -6.36
CA ALA A 16 -16.35 14.23 -7.30
C ALA A 16 -16.27 15.71 -7.71
N LYS A 17 -16.12 16.62 -6.76
CA LYS A 17 -15.95 18.05 -7.03
C LYS A 17 -14.71 18.33 -7.87
N HIS A 18 -13.60 17.69 -7.53
CA HIS A 18 -12.36 17.82 -8.30
C HIS A 18 -12.54 17.29 -9.73
N ALA A 19 -13.08 16.08 -9.89
CA ALA A 19 -13.32 15.49 -11.21
C ALA A 19 -14.21 16.38 -12.08
N LEU A 20 -15.31 16.90 -11.53
CA LEU A 20 -16.20 17.82 -12.24
C LEU A 20 -15.48 19.10 -12.69
N SER A 21 -14.59 19.65 -11.87
CA SER A 21 -13.80 20.85 -12.21
C SER A 21 -12.76 20.62 -13.31
N MET A 22 -12.45 19.35 -13.60
CA MET A 22 -11.42 18.94 -14.56
C MET A 22 -11.99 18.40 -15.87
N LEU A 23 -13.30 18.06 -15.93
CA LEU A 23 -13.90 17.39 -17.08
C LEU A 23 -13.66 18.15 -18.41
N ASP A 24 -13.79 19.47 -18.40
CA ASP A 24 -13.60 20.28 -19.59
C ASP A 24 -12.13 20.54 -19.96
N ARG A 25 -11.19 20.06 -19.13
CA ARG A 25 -9.73 20.27 -19.31
C ARG A 25 -9.03 19.07 -19.92
N TYR A 26 -9.67 17.90 -19.93
CA TYR A 26 -9.09 16.66 -20.40
C TYR A 26 -9.93 16.05 -21.49
N GLU A 27 -9.27 15.62 -22.55
CA GLU A 27 -9.85 14.75 -23.55
C GLU A 27 -9.57 13.29 -23.20
N PHE A 28 -10.49 12.41 -23.59
CA PHE A 28 -10.26 10.98 -23.43
C PHE A 28 -9.13 10.53 -24.36
N ASN A 29 -8.15 9.84 -23.81
CA ASN A 29 -7.15 9.18 -24.63
C ASN A 29 -7.74 7.90 -25.21
N HIS A 30 -7.95 7.88 -26.52
CA HIS A 30 -8.46 6.71 -27.26
C HIS A 30 -7.34 5.77 -27.74
N GLU A 31 -6.10 6.21 -27.68
CA GLU A 31 -4.94 5.43 -28.08
C GLU A 31 -4.33 4.74 -26.84
N ILE A 32 -4.97 3.67 -26.39
CA ILE A 32 -4.47 2.86 -25.29
C ILE A 32 -3.63 1.73 -25.91
N PRO A 33 -2.30 1.68 -25.65
CA PRO A 33 -1.48 0.61 -26.19
C PRO A 33 -1.89 -0.75 -25.60
N GLU A 34 -1.79 -1.79 -26.43
CA GLU A 34 -1.98 -3.16 -25.95
C GLU A 34 -0.90 -3.52 -24.91
N TRP A 35 -1.27 -4.39 -23.98
CA TRP A 35 -0.33 -4.90 -23.00
C TRP A 35 0.76 -5.74 -23.66
N ASN A 36 2.01 -5.32 -23.55
CA ASN A 36 3.15 -6.11 -24.01
C ASN A 36 3.65 -7.05 -22.89
N ALA A 37 3.49 -8.37 -23.14
CA ALA A 37 3.98 -9.41 -22.24
C ALA A 37 5.27 -10.07 -22.71
N GLU A 38 5.97 -9.49 -23.71
CA GLU A 38 7.21 -10.02 -24.25
C GLU A 38 8.28 -10.10 -23.14
N GLY A 39 9.03 -11.21 -23.14
CA GLY A 39 10.05 -11.47 -22.13
C GLY A 39 9.54 -11.94 -20.76
N THR A 40 8.21 -12.03 -20.56
CA THR A 40 7.63 -12.55 -19.31
C THR A 40 7.24 -14.02 -19.43
N VAL A 41 7.31 -14.75 -18.30
CA VAL A 41 6.92 -16.16 -18.20
C VAL A 41 5.79 -16.35 -17.20
N THR A 42 5.00 -17.42 -17.38
CA THR A 42 4.02 -17.81 -16.37
C THR A 42 4.75 -18.21 -15.09
N ASN A 43 4.38 -17.59 -13.97
CA ASN A 43 4.98 -17.95 -12.69
C ASN A 43 4.35 -19.25 -12.19
N GLU A 44 5.16 -20.31 -12.15
CA GLU A 44 4.76 -21.63 -11.63
C GLU A 44 4.97 -21.72 -10.10
N GLU A 45 5.82 -20.87 -9.54
CA GLU A 45 6.16 -20.81 -8.12
C GLU A 45 5.13 -20.00 -7.30
N MET A 46 3.87 -20.47 -7.30
CA MET A 46 2.79 -19.81 -6.55
C MET A 46 3.04 -19.71 -5.04
N VAL A 47 3.94 -20.57 -4.51
CA VAL A 47 4.34 -20.54 -3.10
C VAL A 47 5.00 -19.20 -2.73
N LEU A 48 5.77 -18.60 -3.63
CA LEU A 48 6.44 -17.32 -3.39
C LEU A 48 5.41 -16.21 -3.18
N ILE A 49 4.37 -16.19 -4.01
CA ILE A 49 3.29 -15.20 -3.90
C ILE A 49 2.49 -15.40 -2.60
N THR A 50 2.05 -16.63 -2.35
CA THR A 50 1.18 -16.92 -1.20
C THR A 50 1.91 -16.77 0.13
N GLN A 51 3.19 -17.08 0.20
CA GLN A 51 4.00 -16.90 1.39
C GLN A 51 4.26 -15.42 1.65
N SER A 52 4.67 -14.65 0.65
CA SER A 52 4.88 -13.21 0.78
C SER A 52 3.61 -12.47 1.22
N MET A 53 2.44 -12.85 0.70
CA MET A 53 1.15 -12.29 1.17
C MET A 53 0.92 -12.55 2.67
N LYS A 54 1.22 -13.76 3.16
CA LYS A 54 1.09 -14.10 4.59
C LYS A 54 2.08 -13.28 5.44
N GLU A 55 3.31 -13.15 4.98
CA GLU A 55 4.34 -12.40 5.68
C GLU A 55 3.98 -10.91 5.80
N VAL A 56 3.51 -10.29 4.71
CA VAL A 56 3.03 -8.90 4.76
C VAL A 56 1.89 -8.74 5.77
N ASN A 57 0.90 -9.64 5.75
CA ASN A 57 -0.20 -9.61 6.72
C ASN A 57 0.29 -9.74 8.17
N GLN A 58 1.24 -10.63 8.43
CA GLN A 58 1.82 -10.83 9.76
C GLN A 58 2.64 -9.61 10.21
N ILE A 59 3.47 -9.04 9.32
CA ILE A 59 4.25 -7.84 9.60
C ILE A 59 3.34 -6.67 9.94
N MET A 60 2.33 -6.42 9.10
CA MET A 60 1.39 -5.32 9.29
C MET A 60 0.58 -5.48 10.57
N GLY A 61 0.06 -6.67 10.85
CA GLY A 61 -0.70 -6.95 12.06
C GLY A 61 0.14 -6.83 13.34
N ALA A 62 1.38 -7.35 13.34
CA ALA A 62 2.22 -7.40 14.53
C ALA A 62 2.95 -6.09 14.83
N TYR A 63 3.41 -5.37 13.81
CA TYR A 63 4.29 -4.20 14.00
C TYR A 63 3.66 -2.87 13.62
N VAL A 64 2.65 -2.86 12.72
CA VAL A 64 2.02 -1.64 12.20
C VAL A 64 0.55 -1.55 12.62
N GLY A 65 0.10 -2.43 13.52
CA GLY A 65 -1.26 -2.51 14.02
C GLY A 65 -1.68 -1.31 14.88
N ILE A 66 -2.60 -1.54 15.83
CA ILE A 66 -3.25 -0.48 16.62
C ILE A 66 -2.25 0.29 17.50
N VAL A 67 -1.37 -0.43 18.19
CA VAL A 67 -0.35 0.16 19.07
C VAL A 67 1.01 0.09 18.40
N ARG A 68 1.56 1.24 18.07
CA ARG A 68 2.81 1.40 17.32
C ARG A 68 3.94 1.88 18.21
N SER A 69 5.17 1.66 17.76
CA SER A 69 6.39 2.25 18.32
C SER A 69 7.44 2.40 17.22
N ASP A 70 8.38 3.33 17.40
CA ASP A 70 9.47 3.54 16.45
C ASP A 70 10.25 2.24 16.21
N LEU A 71 10.48 1.44 17.25
CA LEU A 71 11.18 0.16 17.16
C LEU A 71 10.39 -0.86 16.29
N ARG A 72 9.08 -0.98 16.50
CA ARG A 72 8.22 -1.88 15.72
C ARG A 72 8.13 -1.43 14.27
N LEU A 73 7.87 -0.14 14.05
CA LEU A 73 7.75 0.44 12.70
C LEU A 73 9.05 0.28 11.91
N LYS A 74 10.21 0.54 12.52
CA LYS A 74 11.51 0.33 11.87
C LYS A 74 11.74 -1.14 11.49
N ARG A 75 11.33 -2.06 12.35
CA ARG A 75 11.42 -3.49 12.06
C ARG A 75 10.48 -3.91 10.90
N ALA A 76 9.26 -3.38 10.87
CA ALA A 76 8.34 -3.58 9.75
C ALA A 76 8.93 -3.04 8.45
N TRP A 77 9.47 -1.82 8.49
CA TRP A 77 10.08 -1.16 7.34
C TRP A 77 11.14 -2.02 6.66
N VAL A 78 12.13 -2.49 7.43
CA VAL A 78 13.23 -3.31 6.88
C VAL A 78 12.73 -4.60 6.24
N ARG A 79 11.71 -5.23 6.84
CA ARG A 79 11.14 -6.49 6.31
C ARG A 79 10.30 -6.25 5.05
N LEU A 80 9.48 -5.20 5.06
CA LEU A 80 8.67 -4.83 3.89
C LEU A 80 9.53 -4.38 2.72
N ASP A 81 10.66 -3.72 2.97
CA ASP A 81 11.61 -3.31 1.95
C ASP A 81 12.18 -4.53 1.21
N MET A 82 12.58 -5.57 1.94
CA MET A 82 13.04 -6.84 1.34
C MET A 82 11.94 -7.49 0.48
N ILE A 83 10.72 -7.62 1.03
CA ILE A 83 9.60 -8.22 0.28
C ILE A 83 9.22 -7.35 -0.92
N TYR A 84 9.38 -6.04 -0.82
CA TYR A 84 9.15 -5.11 -1.94
C TYR A 84 10.09 -5.40 -3.10
N GLU A 85 11.39 -5.48 -2.86
CA GLU A 85 12.40 -5.77 -3.90
C GLU A 85 12.17 -7.15 -4.54
N GLU A 86 11.92 -8.18 -3.74
CA GLU A 86 11.59 -9.53 -4.23
C GLU A 86 10.32 -9.54 -5.08
N THR A 87 9.29 -8.80 -4.65
CA THR A 87 8.01 -8.72 -5.37
C THR A 87 8.14 -7.95 -6.69
N GLU A 88 8.88 -6.85 -6.72
CA GLU A 88 9.13 -6.07 -7.94
C GLU A 88 9.96 -6.88 -8.95
N ASP A 89 10.96 -7.64 -8.50
CA ASP A 89 11.73 -8.52 -9.37
C ASP A 89 10.84 -9.64 -9.95
N LEU A 90 10.03 -10.28 -9.11
CA LEU A 90 9.09 -11.30 -9.53
C LEU A 90 8.06 -10.75 -10.51
N PHE A 91 7.51 -9.56 -10.25
CA PHE A 91 6.52 -8.91 -11.10
C PHE A 91 7.08 -8.60 -12.49
N LYS A 92 8.29 -8.05 -12.58
CA LYS A 92 8.93 -7.67 -13.85
C LYS A 92 9.13 -8.85 -14.80
N ARG A 93 9.41 -10.04 -14.27
CA ARG A 93 9.65 -11.25 -15.08
C ARG A 93 8.44 -12.17 -15.23
N SER A 94 7.34 -11.88 -14.54
CA SER A 94 6.13 -12.70 -14.60
C SER A 94 5.07 -12.10 -15.52
N LYS A 95 4.31 -12.96 -16.22
CA LYS A 95 3.07 -12.53 -16.82
C LYS A 95 2.14 -11.98 -15.76
N ALA A 96 1.51 -10.84 -16.05
CA ALA A 96 0.55 -10.25 -15.15
C ALA A 96 -0.58 -11.24 -14.84
N SER A 97 -0.77 -11.54 -13.58
CA SER A 97 -1.85 -12.35 -13.06
C SER A 97 -2.49 -11.65 -11.87
N LYS A 98 -3.73 -12.00 -11.53
CA LYS A 98 -4.42 -11.43 -10.37
C LYS A 98 -3.56 -11.55 -9.11
N ALA A 99 -3.00 -12.73 -8.86
CA ALA A 99 -2.24 -13.02 -7.64
C ALA A 99 -0.99 -12.15 -7.49
N ILE A 100 -0.18 -11.99 -8.54
CA ILE A 100 1.03 -11.16 -8.46
C ILE A 100 0.68 -9.67 -8.36
N CYS A 101 -0.38 -9.21 -9.03
CA CYS A 101 -0.85 -7.83 -8.91
C CYS A 101 -1.37 -7.53 -7.50
N GLU A 102 -2.14 -8.44 -6.89
CA GLU A 102 -2.62 -8.30 -5.52
C GLU A 102 -1.48 -8.28 -4.52
N LEU A 103 -0.48 -9.16 -4.64
CA LEU A 103 0.72 -9.13 -3.80
C LEU A 103 1.43 -7.79 -3.92
N ARG A 104 1.72 -7.36 -5.15
CA ARG A 104 2.41 -6.09 -5.41
C ARG A 104 1.66 -4.90 -4.80
N ASN A 105 0.35 -4.83 -4.97
CA ASN A 105 -0.47 -3.78 -4.38
C ASN A 105 -0.44 -3.82 -2.86
N MET A 106 -0.53 -5.01 -2.26
CA MET A 106 -0.48 -5.19 -0.80
C MET A 106 0.86 -4.72 -0.22
N VAL A 107 1.97 -5.09 -0.85
CA VAL A 107 3.32 -4.68 -0.43
C VAL A 107 3.48 -3.17 -0.54
N ASN A 108 3.09 -2.57 -1.67
CA ASN A 108 3.15 -1.11 -1.87
C ASN A 108 2.35 -0.34 -0.81
N VAL A 109 1.11 -0.76 -0.54
CA VAL A 109 0.26 -0.11 0.47
C VAL A 109 0.85 -0.28 1.86
N GLY A 110 1.31 -1.48 2.22
CA GLY A 110 1.97 -1.75 3.51
C GLY A 110 3.22 -0.90 3.71
N TYR A 111 4.04 -0.79 2.69
CA TYR A 111 5.25 0.04 2.68
C TYR A 111 4.92 1.53 2.89
N LEU A 112 3.97 2.08 2.14
CA LEU A 112 3.55 3.48 2.26
C LEU A 112 2.95 3.79 3.64
N ILE A 113 2.08 2.92 4.17
CA ILE A 113 1.49 3.10 5.51
C ILE A 113 2.58 3.10 6.57
N THR A 114 3.53 2.18 6.49
CA THR A 114 4.63 2.07 7.45
C THR A 114 5.52 3.30 7.41
N ARG A 115 5.87 3.79 6.22
CA ARG A 115 6.66 5.00 6.02
C ARG A 115 5.98 6.22 6.65
N GLN A 116 4.71 6.46 6.31
CA GLN A 116 3.95 7.58 6.86
C GLN A 116 3.80 7.48 8.38
N ALA A 117 3.63 6.26 8.92
CA ALA A 117 3.59 6.06 10.36
C ALA A 117 4.93 6.38 11.06
N ILE A 118 6.06 6.06 10.42
CA ILE A 118 7.40 6.42 10.92
C ILE A 118 7.61 7.93 10.95
N GLU A 119 7.17 8.63 9.90
CA GLU A 119 7.34 10.09 9.77
C GLU A 119 6.44 10.85 10.73
N ARG A 120 5.28 10.29 11.11
CA ARG A 120 4.29 10.94 11.97
C ARG A 120 4.62 10.79 13.44
N LYS A 121 5.33 11.75 14.01
CA LYS A 121 5.78 11.81 15.41
C LYS A 121 4.73 12.47 16.32
N GLU A 122 3.54 11.90 16.34
CA GLU A 122 2.41 12.30 17.20
C GLU A 122 1.40 11.16 17.29
N SER A 123 0.51 11.20 18.30
CA SER A 123 -0.69 10.36 18.32
C SER A 123 -1.92 11.23 18.06
N ARG A 124 -2.64 10.92 16.96
CA ARG A 124 -3.84 11.65 16.55
C ARG A 124 -4.77 10.73 15.76
N GLY A 125 -6.05 10.76 16.08
CA GLY A 125 -7.05 9.88 15.47
C GLY A 125 -6.73 8.41 15.74
N LEU A 126 -6.69 7.59 14.71
CA LEU A 126 -6.36 6.16 14.81
C LEU A 126 -4.85 5.88 14.82
N HIS A 127 -4.01 6.86 14.54
CA HIS A 127 -2.58 6.72 14.67
C HIS A 127 -2.15 6.91 16.12
N TYR A 128 -1.89 5.81 16.81
CA TYR A 128 -1.37 5.80 18.18
C TYR A 128 0.03 5.20 18.24
N THR A 129 0.97 5.92 18.84
CA THR A 129 2.32 5.45 19.08
C THR A 129 2.74 5.71 20.50
N ILE A 130 3.36 4.73 21.16
CA ILE A 130 3.80 4.83 22.56
C ILE A 130 4.96 5.82 22.74
N ASP A 131 5.74 6.07 21.69
CA ASP A 131 6.89 6.99 21.74
C ASP A 131 6.46 8.45 21.64
N TYR A 132 5.27 8.72 21.08
CA TYR A 132 4.73 10.08 20.90
C TYR A 132 3.22 10.08 21.25
N PRO A 133 2.87 9.94 22.54
CA PRO A 133 1.48 9.69 22.96
C PRO A 133 0.54 10.90 22.82
N HIS A 134 1.07 12.08 22.53
CA HIS A 134 0.30 13.31 22.43
C HIS A 134 0.24 13.85 21.00
N ALA A 135 -0.86 14.50 20.64
CA ALA A 135 -0.97 15.24 19.39
C ALA A 135 -0.06 16.48 19.42
N LYS A 136 0.58 16.79 18.30
CA LYS A 136 1.27 18.05 18.14
C LYS A 136 0.26 19.22 18.14
N LYS A 137 0.63 20.29 18.83
CA LYS A 137 -0.14 21.55 18.84
C LYS A 137 -0.08 22.26 17.49
#